data_4ce929adf8dc8e72ac3a5d314eabb99e
#
_entry.id   4ce929adf8dc8e72ac3a5d314eabb99e
#
_cell.length_a   1.000
_cell.length_b   1.000
_cell.length_c   1.000
_cell.angle_alpha   90.00
_cell.angle_beta   90.00
_cell.angle_gamma   90.00
#
_symmetry.space_group_name_H-M   'P 1'
#
loop_
_entity.id
_entity.type
_entity.pdbx_description
1 polymer ?
#
loop_
_entity_poly.entity_id
_entity_poly.type
_entity_poly.pdbx_seq_one_letter_code
_entity_poly.pdbx_strand_id
1 'polypeptide(L)'
;MEIVTPIYDSAKAKSEFKNRLKASIDYLCEFSEQEHPNDIEICWRVCAAHYLAIVSAEAGDQDAMHLYLSYLKNLPSRKNIDVLPIVDNGSIENKMIARIIEDDAQVGFGYCVDLTLAQQEQNKILTALDVIKNLEPDAYKEIENYIDTVYLTMASADGSRFMRSGTNFYMWGMMFLYINSEHTIPYYIEHIVHECAHTALNLINSYDELVTNSAEEAFDAPFRKDSRPMIGIFHAYFVLSRICYVFDKIKSTVNADMREEINERFNNALQKLKETHDIVEKHSRFTPQGEKIYVSIKKLWHL
;
A
#
# COMPACT_ATOMS: atom_id res chain seq x y z
N MET A 1 14.22 17.13 6.48
CA MET A 1 13.52 16.53 5.33
C MET A 1 12.07 16.32 5.75
N GLU A 2 11.12 16.86 5.01
CA GLU A 2 9.71 16.77 5.37
C GLU A 2 9.17 15.41 4.95
N ILE A 3 8.82 14.57 5.93
CA ILE A 3 8.40 13.16 5.73
C ILE A 3 7.01 13.06 5.07
N VAL A 4 6.26 14.14 5.09
CA VAL A 4 4.87 14.20 4.62
C VAL A 4 4.74 14.30 3.13
N THR A 5 5.72 14.91 2.48
CA THR A 5 5.73 15.05 1.03
C THR A 5 6.22 13.78 0.36
N PRO A 6 5.86 13.52 -0.91
CA PRO A 6 6.42 12.42 -1.70
C PRO A 6 7.95 12.48 -1.86
N ILE A 7 8.56 13.62 -1.58
CA ILE A 7 10.01 13.88 -1.66
C ILE A 7 10.82 13.21 -0.52
N TYR A 8 10.18 12.51 0.38
CA TYR A 8 10.89 11.64 1.33
C TYR A 8 11.77 10.65 0.57
N ASP A 9 12.98 10.41 1.08
CA ASP A 9 13.98 9.58 0.39
C ASP A 9 13.53 8.10 0.30
N SER A 10 12.49 7.89 -0.52
CA SER A 10 11.88 6.59 -0.77
C SER A 10 12.87 5.58 -1.35
N ALA A 11 13.83 6.07 -2.14
CA ALA A 11 14.87 5.21 -2.70
C ALA A 11 15.82 4.67 -1.62
N LYS A 12 16.20 5.52 -0.65
CA LYS A 12 17.01 5.09 0.50
C LYS A 12 16.26 4.11 1.38
N ALA A 13 14.99 4.42 1.72
CA ALA A 13 14.16 3.54 2.51
C ALA A 13 13.99 2.15 1.86
N LYS A 14 13.72 2.13 0.56
CA LYS A 14 13.64 0.89 -0.23
C LYS A 14 14.96 0.11 -0.19
N SER A 15 16.10 0.79 -0.34
CA SER A 15 17.42 0.15 -0.32
C SER A 15 17.73 -0.47 1.05
N GLU A 16 17.43 0.21 2.14
CA GLU A 16 17.60 -0.31 3.48
C GLU A 16 16.71 -1.53 3.74
N PHE A 17 15.47 -1.49 3.30
CA PHE A 17 14.57 -2.63 3.37
C PHE A 17 15.07 -3.82 2.55
N LYS A 18 15.55 -3.58 1.30
CA LYS A 18 16.17 -4.61 0.45
C LYS A 18 17.29 -5.34 1.18
N ASN A 19 18.19 -4.61 1.83
CA ASN A 19 19.33 -5.20 2.52
C ASN A 19 18.91 -6.12 3.68
N ARG A 20 17.89 -5.71 4.45
CA ARG A 20 17.37 -6.53 5.55
C ARG A 20 16.64 -7.77 5.05
N LEU A 21 15.79 -7.60 4.03
CA LEU A 21 15.07 -8.71 3.43
C LEU A 21 16.04 -9.74 2.84
N LYS A 22 17.07 -9.27 2.12
CA LYS A 22 18.12 -10.13 1.58
C LYS A 22 18.82 -10.92 2.68
N ALA A 23 19.26 -10.26 3.75
CA ALA A 23 19.91 -10.95 4.86
C ALA A 23 19.04 -12.05 5.50
N SER A 24 17.72 -11.79 5.61
CA SER A 24 16.78 -12.79 6.13
C SER A 24 16.57 -13.96 5.15
N ILE A 25 16.51 -13.70 3.86
CA ILE A 25 16.43 -14.75 2.83
C ILE A 25 17.71 -15.59 2.81
N ASP A 26 18.88 -14.94 2.87
CA ASP A 26 20.18 -15.64 2.91
C ASP A 26 20.25 -16.59 4.12
N TYR A 27 19.78 -16.12 5.31
CA TYR A 27 19.71 -16.96 6.51
C TYR A 27 18.78 -18.17 6.33
N LEU A 28 17.61 -18.00 5.72
CA LEU A 28 16.68 -19.10 5.44
C LEU A 28 17.26 -20.10 4.44
N CYS A 29 17.98 -19.63 3.44
CA CYS A 29 18.66 -20.50 2.46
C CYS A 29 19.76 -21.33 3.14
N GLU A 30 20.58 -20.71 4.00
CA GLU A 30 21.60 -21.43 4.78
C GLU A 30 20.95 -22.47 5.70
N PHE A 31 19.90 -22.10 6.42
CA PHE A 31 19.17 -22.98 7.33
C PHE A 31 18.57 -24.20 6.61
N SER A 32 18.12 -24.04 5.38
CA SER A 32 17.46 -25.09 4.58
C SER A 32 18.37 -25.75 3.56
N GLU A 33 19.67 -25.45 3.56
CA GLU A 33 20.67 -25.95 2.61
C GLU A 33 20.29 -25.67 1.15
N GLN A 34 19.60 -24.54 0.91
CA GLN A 34 19.22 -24.09 -0.43
C GLN A 34 20.24 -23.10 -0.99
N GLU A 35 20.36 -23.07 -2.33
CA GLU A 35 21.17 -22.06 -3.01
C GLU A 35 20.55 -20.66 -2.86
N HIS A 36 21.40 -19.68 -2.64
CA HIS A 36 21.00 -18.26 -2.54
C HIS A 36 20.51 -17.74 -3.90
N PRO A 37 19.42 -16.95 -3.94
CA PRO A 37 19.06 -16.24 -5.17
C PRO A 37 20.10 -15.17 -5.50
N ASN A 38 20.48 -15.05 -6.79
CA ASN A 38 21.62 -14.23 -7.21
C ASN A 38 21.42 -12.73 -6.97
N ASP A 39 20.36 -12.15 -7.47
CA ASP A 39 20.03 -10.73 -7.24
C ASP A 39 18.53 -10.60 -6.99
N ILE A 40 18.20 -10.08 -5.80
CA ILE A 40 16.82 -9.92 -5.40
C ILE A 40 16.44 -8.46 -5.60
N GLU A 41 15.53 -8.23 -6.53
CA GLU A 41 14.85 -6.97 -6.66
C GLU A 41 13.60 -6.97 -5.77
N ILE A 42 13.48 -5.98 -4.86
CA ILE A 42 12.30 -5.91 -3.98
C ILE A 42 11.04 -5.73 -4.81
N CYS A 43 10.12 -6.66 -4.64
CA CYS A 43 8.76 -6.62 -5.15
C CYS A 43 7.85 -7.44 -4.25
N TRP A 44 6.54 -7.33 -4.44
CA TRP A 44 5.57 -8.05 -3.62
C TRP A 44 5.78 -9.57 -3.62
N ARG A 45 6.21 -10.13 -4.74
CA ARG A 45 6.47 -11.58 -4.88
C ARG A 45 7.58 -12.04 -3.96
N VAL A 46 8.65 -11.24 -3.87
CA VAL A 46 9.76 -11.53 -2.96
C VAL A 46 9.30 -11.45 -1.51
N CYS A 47 8.55 -10.41 -1.15
CA CYS A 47 8.05 -10.24 0.21
C CYS A 47 7.08 -11.37 0.60
N ALA A 48 6.15 -11.74 -0.29
CA ALA A 48 5.20 -12.82 -0.08
C ALA A 48 5.89 -14.18 0.09
N ALA A 49 6.79 -14.52 -0.82
CA ALA A 49 7.52 -15.79 -0.76
C ALA A 49 8.41 -15.88 0.50
N HIS A 50 9.09 -14.80 0.86
CA HIS A 50 9.88 -14.72 2.08
C HIS A 50 9.00 -14.92 3.33
N TYR A 51 7.88 -14.20 3.45
CA TYR A 51 6.95 -14.35 4.58
C TYR A 51 6.44 -15.79 4.70
N LEU A 52 5.98 -16.37 3.58
CA LEU A 52 5.46 -17.72 3.57
C LEU A 52 6.54 -18.79 3.84
N ALA A 53 7.79 -18.53 3.43
CA ALA A 53 8.91 -19.40 3.79
C ALA A 53 9.17 -19.38 5.32
N ILE A 54 9.09 -18.21 5.97
CA ILE A 54 9.18 -18.11 7.44
C ILE A 54 8.05 -18.87 8.11
N VAL A 55 6.79 -18.61 7.72
CA VAL A 55 5.61 -19.29 8.30
C VAL A 55 5.72 -20.80 8.13
N SER A 56 6.19 -21.27 6.97
CA SER A 56 6.39 -22.70 6.71
C SER A 56 7.51 -23.30 7.59
N ALA A 57 8.62 -22.57 7.77
CA ALA A 57 9.70 -22.99 8.65
C ALA A 57 9.25 -23.11 10.11
N GLU A 58 8.49 -22.13 10.61
CA GLU A 58 7.90 -22.14 11.96
C GLU A 58 6.91 -23.29 12.17
N ALA A 59 6.16 -23.64 11.11
CA ALA A 59 5.24 -24.79 11.11
C ALA A 59 5.95 -26.13 10.94
N GLY A 60 7.24 -26.18 10.65
CA GLY A 60 8.00 -27.38 10.34
C GLY A 60 7.72 -27.97 8.95
N ASP A 61 7.05 -27.23 8.07
CA ASP A 61 6.76 -27.63 6.69
C ASP A 61 7.93 -27.28 5.77
N GLN A 62 8.91 -28.19 5.70
CA GLN A 62 10.11 -28.02 4.91
C GLN A 62 9.81 -27.98 3.40
N ASP A 63 8.84 -28.76 2.92
CA ASP A 63 8.48 -28.80 1.51
C ASP A 63 7.92 -27.45 1.02
N ALA A 64 7.01 -26.86 1.78
CA ALA A 64 6.49 -25.54 1.49
C ALA A 64 7.56 -24.45 1.59
N MET A 65 8.42 -24.50 2.61
CA MET A 65 9.56 -23.57 2.72
C MET A 65 10.47 -23.64 1.50
N HIS A 66 10.86 -24.84 1.08
CA HIS A 66 11.69 -25.08 -0.12
C HIS A 66 11.02 -24.58 -1.41
N LEU A 67 9.69 -24.77 -1.53
CA LEU A 67 8.91 -24.26 -2.66
C LEU A 67 9.04 -22.74 -2.78
N TYR A 68 8.83 -21.99 -1.69
CA TYR A 68 8.89 -20.54 -1.72
C TYR A 68 10.32 -20.00 -1.93
N LEU A 69 11.33 -20.62 -1.33
CA LEU A 69 12.74 -20.24 -1.57
C LEU A 69 13.17 -20.54 -3.02
N SER A 70 12.73 -21.65 -3.58
CA SER A 70 12.99 -22.00 -4.98
C SER A 70 12.31 -21.03 -5.96
N TYR A 71 11.13 -20.53 -5.63
CA TYR A 71 10.43 -19.53 -6.42
C TYR A 71 11.23 -18.23 -6.54
N LEU A 72 11.96 -17.82 -5.50
CA LEU A 72 12.79 -16.60 -5.51
C LEU A 72 13.92 -16.62 -6.54
N LYS A 73 14.39 -17.80 -6.94
CA LYS A 73 15.52 -17.95 -7.88
C LYS A 73 15.17 -17.55 -9.32
N ASN A 74 13.89 -17.55 -9.68
CA ASN A 74 13.44 -17.43 -11.07
C ASN A 74 12.54 -16.19 -11.30
N LEU A 75 12.60 -15.20 -10.41
CA LEU A 75 11.78 -14.01 -10.55
C LEU A 75 12.28 -13.10 -11.67
N PRO A 76 11.40 -12.65 -12.58
CA PRO A 76 11.78 -11.71 -13.62
C PRO A 76 12.08 -10.34 -13.04
N SER A 77 13.13 -9.69 -13.57
CA SER A 77 13.39 -8.27 -13.30
C SER A 77 12.26 -7.40 -13.86
N ARG A 78 11.87 -6.36 -13.13
CA ARG A 78 10.77 -5.46 -13.49
C ARG A 78 11.26 -4.03 -13.69
N LYS A 79 10.64 -3.34 -14.67
CA LYS A 79 10.99 -1.96 -15.01
C LYS A 79 9.87 -0.95 -14.77
N ASN A 80 8.62 -1.40 -14.67
CA ASN A 80 7.44 -0.54 -14.60
C ASN A 80 6.44 -1.08 -13.59
N ILE A 81 5.46 -0.25 -13.21
CA ILE A 81 4.30 -0.68 -12.44
C ILE A 81 3.39 -1.48 -13.35
N ASP A 82 3.12 -2.73 -12.98
CA ASP A 82 2.15 -3.56 -13.69
C ASP A 82 0.74 -3.29 -13.17
N VAL A 83 -0.20 -3.09 -14.07
CA VAL A 83 -1.64 -2.99 -13.75
C VAL A 83 -2.33 -4.18 -14.37
N LEU A 84 -2.80 -5.14 -13.58
CA LEU A 84 -3.23 -6.45 -14.05
C LEU A 84 -4.55 -6.87 -13.39
N PRO A 85 -5.49 -7.49 -14.11
CA PRO A 85 -6.62 -8.16 -13.48
C PRO A 85 -6.12 -9.36 -12.68
N ILE A 86 -6.62 -9.54 -11.46
CA ILE A 86 -6.41 -10.79 -10.74
C ILE A 86 -7.41 -11.82 -11.26
N VAL A 87 -6.89 -12.91 -11.83
CA VAL A 87 -7.70 -14.02 -12.34
C VAL A 87 -7.30 -15.32 -11.65
N ASP A 88 -8.26 -16.18 -11.40
CA ASP A 88 -7.96 -17.51 -10.85
C ASP A 88 -7.36 -18.40 -11.93
N ASN A 89 -6.05 -18.53 -11.93
CA ASN A 89 -5.29 -19.33 -12.87
C ASN A 89 -4.49 -20.47 -12.18
N GLY A 90 -4.68 -20.64 -10.87
CA GLY A 90 -3.99 -21.65 -10.07
C GLY A 90 -2.49 -21.46 -9.93
N SER A 91 -1.94 -20.30 -10.32
CA SER A 91 -0.50 -20.00 -10.21
C SER A 91 -0.02 -19.98 -8.76
N ILE A 92 1.29 -20.05 -8.57
CA ILE A 92 1.90 -19.93 -7.25
C ILE A 92 1.60 -18.54 -6.65
N GLU A 93 1.56 -17.49 -7.47
CA GLU A 93 1.20 -16.14 -7.06
C GLU A 93 -0.22 -16.08 -6.48
N ASN A 94 -1.20 -16.68 -7.16
CA ASN A 94 -2.58 -16.76 -6.66
C ASN A 94 -2.64 -17.49 -5.31
N LYS A 95 -1.90 -18.58 -5.18
CA LYS A 95 -1.84 -19.35 -3.93
C LYS A 95 -1.19 -18.55 -2.80
N MET A 96 -0.11 -17.82 -3.08
CA MET A 96 0.54 -16.94 -2.10
C MET A 96 -0.41 -15.82 -1.64
N ILE A 97 -1.07 -15.15 -2.58
CA ILE A 97 -2.05 -14.09 -2.27
C ILE A 97 -3.19 -14.66 -1.41
N ALA A 98 -3.81 -15.75 -1.84
CA ALA A 98 -4.89 -16.39 -1.12
C ALA A 98 -4.47 -16.76 0.31
N ARG A 99 -3.31 -17.40 0.47
CA ARG A 99 -2.80 -17.82 1.77
C ARG A 99 -2.56 -16.66 2.73
N ILE A 100 -1.99 -15.54 2.24
CA ILE A 100 -1.70 -14.36 3.07
C ILE A 100 -3.01 -13.63 3.45
N ILE A 101 -4.00 -13.59 2.55
CA ILE A 101 -5.28 -12.93 2.80
C ILE A 101 -6.22 -13.78 3.68
N GLU A 102 -6.15 -15.12 3.58
CA GLU A 102 -6.96 -16.01 4.41
C GLU A 102 -6.71 -15.81 5.91
N ASP A 103 -5.50 -15.41 6.30
CA ASP A 103 -5.15 -15.10 7.68
C ASP A 103 -5.82 -13.77 8.16
N ASP A 104 -6.36 -12.94 7.25
CA ASP A 104 -7.13 -11.72 7.55
C ASP A 104 -8.62 -11.95 7.24
N ALA A 105 -9.36 -12.43 8.21
CA ALA A 105 -10.80 -12.75 8.08
C ALA A 105 -11.71 -11.57 7.69
N GLN A 106 -11.19 -10.34 7.69
CA GLN A 106 -11.93 -9.13 7.33
C GLN A 106 -11.71 -8.72 5.85
N VAL A 107 -10.72 -9.30 5.19
CA VAL A 107 -10.36 -8.98 3.81
C VAL A 107 -10.88 -10.04 2.86
N GLY A 108 -11.56 -9.63 1.82
CA GLY A 108 -12.03 -10.52 0.76
C GLY A 108 -12.18 -9.77 -0.55
N PHE A 109 -11.83 -10.43 -1.64
CA PHE A 109 -12.02 -9.91 -2.99
C PHE A 109 -12.50 -11.03 -3.92
N GLY A 110 -13.06 -10.64 -5.07
CA GLY A 110 -13.36 -11.54 -6.17
C GLY A 110 -12.33 -11.44 -7.28
N TYR A 111 -12.09 -12.55 -7.94
CA TYR A 111 -11.33 -12.58 -9.18
C TYR A 111 -12.06 -11.84 -10.30
N CYS A 112 -11.31 -11.26 -11.25
CA CYS A 112 -11.88 -10.61 -12.41
C CYS A 112 -12.45 -11.65 -13.37
N VAL A 113 -13.75 -11.71 -13.46
CA VAL A 113 -14.49 -12.58 -14.39
C VAL A 113 -14.93 -11.83 -15.65
N ASP A 114 -15.13 -10.52 -15.57
CA ASP A 114 -15.40 -9.63 -16.71
C ASP A 114 -14.07 -8.97 -17.16
N LEU A 115 -13.41 -9.58 -18.13
CA LEU A 115 -12.16 -9.07 -18.67
C LEU A 115 -12.34 -7.81 -19.53
N THR A 116 -13.53 -7.56 -20.04
CA THR A 116 -13.84 -6.34 -20.82
C THR A 116 -13.87 -5.14 -19.87
N LEU A 117 -14.59 -5.26 -18.76
CA LEU A 117 -14.58 -4.24 -17.70
C LEU A 117 -13.16 -4.07 -17.16
N ALA A 118 -12.46 -5.16 -16.88
CA ALA A 118 -11.08 -5.09 -16.37
C ALA A 118 -10.15 -4.29 -17.30
N GLN A 119 -10.25 -4.47 -18.61
CA GLN A 119 -9.47 -3.72 -19.60
C GLN A 119 -9.83 -2.22 -19.62
N GLN A 120 -11.11 -1.89 -19.51
CA GLN A 120 -11.58 -0.50 -19.47
C GLN A 120 -11.04 0.21 -18.22
N GLU A 121 -11.15 -0.43 -17.05
CA GLU A 121 -10.72 0.14 -15.80
C GLU A 121 -9.18 0.18 -15.69
N GLN A 122 -8.47 -0.80 -16.25
CA GLN A 122 -7.02 -0.78 -16.40
C GLN A 122 -6.57 0.50 -17.14
N ASN A 123 -7.23 0.85 -18.23
CA ASN A 123 -6.91 2.07 -18.99
C ASN A 123 -7.14 3.35 -18.16
N LYS A 124 -8.21 3.40 -17.33
CA LYS A 124 -8.43 4.54 -16.42
C LYS A 124 -7.33 4.64 -15.35
N ILE A 125 -6.89 3.50 -14.80
CA ILE A 125 -5.81 3.45 -13.80
C ILE A 125 -4.47 3.88 -14.41
N LEU A 126 -4.15 3.41 -15.62
CA LEU A 126 -2.95 3.86 -16.35
C LEU A 126 -3.01 5.37 -16.61
N THR A 127 -4.19 5.89 -16.99
CA THR A 127 -4.38 7.35 -17.16
C THR A 127 -4.20 8.08 -15.83
N ALA A 128 -4.69 7.54 -14.71
CA ALA A 128 -4.49 8.13 -13.37
C ALA A 128 -3.00 8.20 -13.00
N LEU A 129 -2.23 7.15 -13.27
CA LEU A 129 -0.78 7.12 -13.08
C LEU A 129 -0.08 8.16 -13.96
N ASP A 130 -0.49 8.30 -15.23
CA ASP A 130 0.05 9.29 -16.16
C ASP A 130 -0.28 10.73 -15.71
N VAL A 131 -1.48 10.99 -15.18
CA VAL A 131 -1.84 12.29 -14.60
C VAL A 131 -0.91 12.63 -13.44
N ILE A 132 -0.71 11.71 -12.50
CA ILE A 132 0.20 11.92 -11.38
C ILE A 132 1.63 12.17 -11.90
N LYS A 133 2.12 11.34 -12.82
CA LYS A 133 3.46 11.43 -13.40
C LYS A 133 3.74 12.79 -14.04
N ASN A 134 2.77 13.32 -14.77
CA ASN A 134 2.94 14.56 -15.52
C ASN A 134 2.73 15.81 -14.66
N LEU A 135 1.85 15.76 -13.66
CA LEU A 135 1.47 16.92 -12.87
C LEU A 135 2.13 17.00 -11.49
N GLU A 136 2.52 15.85 -10.93
CA GLU A 136 3.24 15.75 -9.65
C GLU A 136 4.29 14.62 -9.74
N PRO A 137 5.41 14.84 -10.46
CA PRO A 137 6.43 13.81 -10.70
C PRO A 137 7.07 13.23 -9.45
N ASP A 138 7.16 14.01 -8.36
CA ASP A 138 7.75 13.54 -7.11
C ASP A 138 6.84 12.52 -6.42
N ALA A 139 5.51 12.72 -6.47
CA ALA A 139 4.55 11.73 -5.99
C ALA A 139 4.61 10.45 -6.85
N TYR A 140 4.70 10.60 -8.18
CA TYR A 140 4.84 9.45 -9.06
C TYR A 140 6.11 8.64 -8.76
N LYS A 141 7.23 9.31 -8.52
CA LYS A 141 8.49 8.65 -8.16
C LYS A 141 8.40 7.89 -6.85
N GLU A 142 7.67 8.41 -5.86
CA GLU A 142 7.40 7.67 -4.63
C GLU A 142 6.55 6.42 -4.90
N ILE A 143 5.50 6.55 -5.73
CA ILE A 143 4.66 5.41 -6.15
C ILE A 143 5.51 4.36 -6.87
N GLU A 144 6.34 4.76 -7.84
CA GLU A 144 7.22 3.87 -8.58
C GLU A 144 8.26 3.16 -7.69
N ASN A 145 8.71 3.81 -6.61
CA ASN A 145 9.62 3.20 -5.65
C ASN A 145 8.93 2.18 -4.74
N TYR A 146 7.66 2.38 -4.40
CA TYR A 146 6.96 1.55 -3.42
C TYR A 146 5.99 0.55 -4.02
N ILE A 147 5.48 0.78 -5.23
CA ILE A 147 4.47 -0.06 -5.85
C ILE A 147 5.03 -0.66 -7.13
N ASP A 148 4.98 -1.96 -7.22
CA ASP A 148 5.36 -2.71 -8.43
C ASP A 148 4.15 -3.31 -9.17
N THR A 149 3.05 -3.57 -8.47
CA THR A 149 1.86 -4.19 -9.07
C THR A 149 0.57 -3.61 -8.49
N VAL A 150 -0.32 -3.25 -9.38
CA VAL A 150 -1.72 -2.91 -9.07
C VAL A 150 -2.60 -4.05 -9.57
N TYR A 151 -3.22 -4.80 -8.66
CA TYR A 151 -4.18 -5.84 -9.01
C TYR A 151 -5.61 -5.30 -9.00
N LEU A 152 -6.30 -5.50 -10.12
CA LEU A 152 -7.71 -5.20 -10.26
C LEU A 152 -8.52 -6.33 -9.63
N THR A 153 -9.48 -5.98 -8.78
CA THR A 153 -10.34 -6.94 -8.08
C THR A 153 -11.83 -6.63 -8.33
N MET A 154 -12.65 -7.64 -8.19
CA MET A 154 -14.12 -7.52 -8.17
C MET A 154 -14.68 -7.91 -6.80
N ALA A 155 -15.98 -7.80 -6.62
CA ALA A 155 -16.65 -8.39 -5.48
C ALA A 155 -16.54 -9.93 -5.53
N SER A 156 -16.61 -10.59 -4.37
CA SER A 156 -16.73 -12.05 -4.30
C SER A 156 -17.95 -12.53 -5.10
N ALA A 157 -17.92 -13.80 -5.52
CA ALA A 157 -18.98 -14.37 -6.38
C ALA A 157 -20.40 -14.25 -5.77
N ASP A 158 -20.50 -14.23 -4.44
CA ASP A 158 -21.75 -14.02 -3.71
C ASP A 158 -22.07 -12.53 -3.45
N GLY A 159 -21.19 -11.62 -3.89
CA GLY A 159 -21.32 -10.18 -3.68
C GLY A 159 -21.18 -9.72 -2.23
N SER A 160 -20.90 -10.63 -1.30
CA SER A 160 -20.87 -10.32 0.14
C SER A 160 -19.59 -9.60 0.59
N ARG A 161 -18.51 -9.74 -0.16
CA ARG A 161 -17.19 -9.21 0.18
C ARG A 161 -16.60 -8.44 -1.00
N PHE A 162 -16.12 -7.26 -0.72
CA PHE A 162 -15.27 -6.51 -1.63
C PHE A 162 -14.36 -5.61 -0.82
N MET A 163 -13.16 -5.45 -1.30
CA MET A 163 -12.19 -4.52 -0.75
C MET A 163 -12.08 -3.34 -1.72
N ARG A 164 -12.40 -2.15 -1.27
CA ARG A 164 -12.38 -0.94 -2.12
C ARG A 164 -10.99 -0.67 -2.67
N SER A 165 -10.00 -0.73 -1.80
CA SER A 165 -8.56 -0.76 -2.09
C SER A 165 -7.85 -1.38 -0.89
N GLY A 166 -6.62 -1.82 -1.07
CA GLY A 166 -5.85 -2.37 0.04
C GLY A 166 -4.42 -2.70 -0.32
N THR A 167 -3.56 -2.63 0.70
CA THR A 167 -2.18 -3.12 0.68
C THR A 167 -1.96 -4.04 1.86
N ASN A 168 -0.97 -4.90 1.77
CA ASN A 168 -0.55 -5.77 2.85
C ASN A 168 0.97 -5.74 2.98
N PHE A 169 1.48 -5.60 4.21
CA PHE A 169 2.93 -5.48 4.45
C PHE A 169 3.71 -6.73 4.01
N TYR A 170 3.11 -7.91 4.16
CA TYR A 170 3.74 -9.16 3.71
C TYR A 170 3.78 -9.33 2.20
N MET A 171 3.03 -8.51 1.48
CA MET A 171 3.04 -8.38 0.01
C MET A 171 3.45 -6.95 -0.39
N TRP A 172 4.47 -6.41 0.28
CA TRP A 172 4.92 -5.04 0.07
C TRP A 172 5.33 -4.81 -1.38
N GLY A 173 4.76 -3.79 -2.00
CA GLY A 173 4.89 -3.51 -3.43
C GLY A 173 3.60 -3.75 -4.23
N MET A 174 2.61 -4.41 -3.65
CA MET A 174 1.33 -4.68 -4.28
C MET A 174 0.21 -3.85 -3.68
N MET A 175 -0.73 -3.41 -4.52
CA MET A 175 -2.02 -2.90 -4.08
C MET A 175 -3.15 -3.57 -4.85
N PHE A 176 -4.30 -3.69 -4.18
CA PHE A 176 -5.56 -4.10 -4.79
C PHE A 176 -6.43 -2.88 -5.03
N LEU A 177 -7.07 -2.82 -6.18
CA LEU A 177 -8.09 -1.81 -6.50
C LEU A 177 -9.35 -2.51 -7.00
N TYR A 178 -10.46 -2.28 -6.29
CA TYR A 178 -11.78 -2.71 -6.76
C TYR A 178 -12.18 -1.93 -7.99
N ILE A 179 -12.66 -2.64 -9.02
CA ILE A 179 -13.08 -2.04 -10.27
C ILE A 179 -14.61 -2.02 -10.41
N ASN A 180 -15.10 -0.89 -10.92
CA ASN A 180 -16.50 -0.68 -11.24
C ASN A 180 -16.59 0.33 -12.39
N SER A 181 -17.52 0.15 -13.33
CA SER A 181 -17.69 1.04 -14.50
C SER A 181 -17.95 2.50 -14.14
N GLU A 182 -18.49 2.76 -12.94
CA GLU A 182 -18.77 4.10 -12.45
C GLU A 182 -17.53 4.81 -11.84
N HIS A 183 -16.43 4.09 -11.66
CA HIS A 183 -15.22 4.70 -11.13
C HIS A 183 -14.57 5.63 -12.15
N THR A 184 -14.11 6.77 -11.66
CA THR A 184 -13.51 7.85 -12.44
C THR A 184 -11.99 7.82 -12.33
N ILE A 185 -11.29 8.58 -13.19
CA ILE A 185 -9.85 8.77 -13.06
C ILE A 185 -9.48 9.44 -11.72
N PRO A 186 -10.16 10.52 -11.25
CA PRO A 186 -9.94 11.06 -9.91
C PRO A 186 -10.14 10.08 -8.76
N TYR A 187 -11.10 9.16 -8.87
CA TYR A 187 -11.27 8.07 -7.91
C TYR A 187 -9.99 7.21 -7.83
N TYR A 188 -9.44 6.81 -8.97
CA TYR A 188 -8.22 6.00 -8.99
C TYR A 188 -6.98 6.77 -8.53
N ILE A 189 -6.86 8.06 -8.83
CA ILE A 189 -5.79 8.90 -8.27
C ILE A 189 -5.83 8.87 -6.75
N GLU A 190 -7.00 9.06 -6.14
CA GLU A 190 -7.17 9.01 -4.69
C GLU A 190 -6.71 7.67 -4.11
N HIS A 191 -7.19 6.56 -4.67
CA HIS A 191 -6.89 5.23 -4.13
C HIS A 191 -5.45 4.79 -4.36
N ILE A 192 -4.82 5.15 -5.47
CA ILE A 192 -3.39 4.89 -5.71
C ILE A 192 -2.53 5.64 -4.67
N VAL A 193 -2.81 6.91 -4.45
CA VAL A 193 -2.10 7.72 -3.45
C VAL A 193 -2.35 7.19 -2.04
N HIS A 194 -3.59 6.81 -1.73
CA HIS A 194 -4.00 6.23 -0.46
C HIS A 194 -3.17 4.96 -0.12
N GLU A 195 -3.15 4.00 -1.02
CA GLU A 195 -2.46 2.72 -0.79
C GLU A 195 -0.93 2.88 -0.81
N CYS A 196 -0.40 3.75 -1.67
CA CYS A 196 1.02 4.09 -1.64
C CYS A 196 1.42 4.71 -0.29
N ALA A 197 0.58 5.60 0.27
CA ALA A 197 0.83 6.20 1.57
C ALA A 197 0.83 5.17 2.71
N HIS A 198 -0.08 4.19 2.67
CA HIS A 198 -0.05 3.05 3.61
C HIS A 198 1.24 2.25 3.48
N THR A 199 1.66 1.94 2.25
CA THR A 199 2.91 1.21 1.99
C THR A 199 4.12 1.96 2.52
N ALA A 200 4.18 3.28 2.30
CA ALA A 200 5.24 4.15 2.80
C ALA A 200 5.30 4.18 4.34
N LEU A 201 4.14 4.39 4.99
CA LEU A 201 4.09 4.49 6.45
C LEU A 201 4.35 3.13 7.12
N ASN A 202 3.85 2.04 6.56
CA ASN A 202 4.15 0.69 7.05
C ASN A 202 5.65 0.39 7.02
N LEU A 203 6.37 0.86 6.00
CA LEU A 203 7.82 0.71 5.95
C LEU A 203 8.49 1.48 7.08
N ILE A 204 8.08 2.71 7.37
CA ILE A 204 8.60 3.50 8.50
C ILE A 204 8.22 2.82 9.83
N ASN A 205 6.98 2.36 9.96
CA ASN A 205 6.48 1.71 11.16
C ASN A 205 7.18 0.36 11.46
N SER A 206 7.76 -0.29 10.45
CA SER A 206 8.57 -1.50 10.66
C SER A 206 9.89 -1.26 11.41
N TYR A 207 10.29 0.01 11.58
CA TYR A 207 11.49 0.42 12.30
C TYR A 207 11.21 1.22 13.56
N ASP A 208 10.02 1.81 13.68
CA ASP A 208 9.63 2.70 14.76
C ASP A 208 8.12 2.62 14.96
N GLU A 209 7.68 2.47 16.20
CA GLU A 209 6.25 2.32 16.54
C GLU A 209 5.41 3.56 16.20
N LEU A 210 6.04 4.72 15.96
CA LEU A 210 5.45 6.03 15.66
C LEU A 210 4.62 6.61 16.80
N VAL A 211 3.79 5.80 17.43
CA VAL A 211 2.99 6.15 18.62
C VAL A 211 3.15 5.08 19.70
N THR A 212 3.26 5.50 20.95
CA THR A 212 3.46 4.62 22.12
C THR A 212 2.15 4.41 22.90
N ASN A 213 1.00 4.74 22.30
CA ASN A 213 -0.29 4.40 22.85
C ASN A 213 -0.48 2.88 22.87
N SER A 214 -1.10 2.35 23.93
CA SER A 214 -1.41 0.91 23.97
C SER A 214 -2.34 0.52 22.82
N ALA A 215 -2.12 -0.66 22.24
CA ALA A 215 -3.00 -1.22 21.23
C ALA A 215 -4.44 -1.49 21.77
N GLU A 216 -4.58 -1.60 23.09
CA GLU A 216 -5.87 -1.79 23.77
C GLU A 216 -6.63 -0.47 23.95
N GLU A 217 -5.96 0.69 23.90
CA GLU A 217 -6.59 1.99 23.93
C GLU A 217 -7.26 2.26 22.58
N ALA A 218 -8.58 2.36 22.59
CA ALA A 218 -9.36 2.65 21.39
C ALA A 218 -9.96 4.05 21.47
N PHE A 219 -9.90 4.79 20.38
CA PHE A 219 -10.40 6.15 20.23
C PHE A 219 -11.42 6.21 19.11
N ASP A 220 -12.39 7.09 19.23
CA ASP A 220 -13.40 7.30 18.18
C ASP A 220 -12.72 7.81 16.93
N ALA A 221 -12.76 6.99 15.89
CA ALA A 221 -12.16 7.33 14.61
C ALA A 221 -13.15 8.15 13.77
N PRO A 222 -12.79 9.37 13.32
CA PRO A 222 -13.65 10.12 12.41
C PRO A 222 -13.98 9.26 11.19
N PHE A 223 -15.24 9.27 10.76
CA PHE A 223 -15.72 8.57 9.56
C PHE A 223 -15.79 7.03 9.65
N ARG A 224 -15.60 6.47 10.84
CA ARG A 224 -15.82 5.04 11.11
C ARG A 224 -16.83 4.87 12.25
N LYS A 225 -17.49 3.72 12.25
CA LYS A 225 -18.44 3.37 13.34
C LYS A 225 -17.74 2.68 14.51
N ASP A 226 -16.53 2.20 14.28
CA ASP A 226 -15.70 1.45 15.23
C ASP A 226 -14.56 2.34 15.75
N SER A 227 -14.33 2.29 17.05
CA SER A 227 -13.15 2.91 17.68
C SER A 227 -11.89 2.16 17.26
N ARG A 228 -10.76 2.88 17.16
CA ARG A 228 -9.49 2.36 16.65
C ARG A 228 -8.33 2.64 17.59
N PRO A 229 -7.31 1.76 17.64
CA PRO A 229 -6.04 2.08 18.26
C PRO A 229 -5.42 3.33 17.63
N MET A 230 -4.64 4.09 18.41
CA MET A 230 -4.04 5.34 17.95
C MET A 230 -3.18 5.17 16.70
N ILE A 231 -2.46 4.06 16.56
CA ILE A 231 -1.68 3.78 15.35
C ILE A 231 -2.56 3.75 14.09
N GLY A 232 -3.76 3.21 14.16
CA GLY A 232 -4.71 3.20 13.03
C GLY A 232 -5.23 4.60 12.68
N ILE A 233 -5.43 5.46 13.69
CA ILE A 233 -5.82 6.86 13.49
C ILE A 233 -4.65 7.66 12.92
N PHE A 234 -3.43 7.41 13.39
CA PHE A 234 -2.21 8.05 12.89
C PHE A 234 -1.93 7.65 11.42
N HIS A 235 -2.18 6.39 11.05
CA HIS A 235 -2.16 5.97 9.65
C HIS A 235 -3.15 6.78 8.80
N ALA A 236 -4.39 6.94 9.25
CA ALA A 236 -5.39 7.74 8.54
C ALA A 236 -4.94 9.20 8.40
N TYR A 237 -4.37 9.79 9.45
CA TYR A 237 -3.83 11.15 9.44
C TYR A 237 -2.75 11.34 8.38
N PHE A 238 -1.80 10.41 8.29
CA PHE A 238 -0.73 10.43 7.30
C PHE A 238 -1.28 10.26 5.87
N VAL A 239 -2.14 9.27 5.65
CA VAL A 239 -2.75 8.97 4.34
C VAL A 239 -3.56 10.15 3.82
N LEU A 240 -4.41 10.75 4.67
CA LEU A 240 -5.21 11.93 4.30
C LEU A 240 -4.33 13.12 3.92
N SER A 241 -3.23 13.34 4.63
CA SER A 241 -2.25 14.38 4.28
C SER A 241 -1.64 14.15 2.89
N ARG A 242 -1.34 12.90 2.51
CA ARG A 242 -0.80 12.55 1.19
C ARG A 242 -1.82 12.77 0.08
N ILE A 243 -3.07 12.35 0.29
CA ILE A 243 -4.17 12.59 -0.65
C ILE A 243 -4.36 14.10 -0.88
N CYS A 244 -4.46 14.87 0.20
CA CYS A 244 -4.56 16.31 0.13
C CYS A 244 -3.39 16.93 -0.64
N TYR A 245 -2.16 16.48 -0.38
CA TYR A 245 -0.97 17.00 -1.04
C TYR A 245 -1.04 16.82 -2.57
N VAL A 246 -1.31 15.61 -3.04
CA VAL A 246 -1.37 15.33 -4.47
C VAL A 246 -2.52 16.10 -5.12
N PHE A 247 -3.71 16.08 -4.53
CA PHE A 247 -4.85 16.82 -5.07
C PHE A 247 -4.62 18.34 -5.09
N ASP A 248 -4.00 18.91 -4.06
CA ASP A 248 -3.66 20.34 -4.03
C ASP A 248 -2.75 20.73 -5.19
N LYS A 249 -1.77 19.90 -5.50
CA LYS A 249 -0.82 20.11 -6.59
C LYS A 249 -1.46 20.03 -7.97
N ILE A 250 -2.37 19.08 -8.19
CA ILE A 250 -2.93 18.82 -9.52
C ILE A 250 -4.23 19.57 -9.82
N LYS A 251 -5.01 19.97 -8.80
CA LYS A 251 -6.38 20.52 -8.96
C LYS A 251 -6.50 21.71 -9.89
N SER A 252 -5.45 22.54 -10.02
CA SER A 252 -5.46 23.72 -10.90
C SER A 252 -5.06 23.42 -12.34
N THR A 253 -4.35 22.31 -12.56
CA THR A 253 -3.72 21.97 -13.85
C THR A 253 -4.38 20.83 -14.60
N VAL A 254 -5.21 20.04 -13.92
CA VAL A 254 -5.99 18.97 -14.57
C VAL A 254 -7.02 19.52 -15.56
N ASN A 255 -7.46 18.65 -16.47
CA ASN A 255 -8.52 18.94 -17.42
C ASN A 255 -9.80 19.38 -16.73
N ALA A 256 -10.61 20.19 -17.42
CA ALA A 256 -11.87 20.72 -16.89
C ALA A 256 -12.81 19.62 -16.41
N ASP A 257 -12.88 18.50 -17.15
CA ASP A 257 -13.76 17.36 -16.85
C ASP A 257 -13.44 16.66 -15.52
N MET A 258 -12.19 16.72 -15.06
CA MET A 258 -11.78 16.12 -13.78
C MET A 258 -11.73 17.12 -12.64
N ARG A 259 -11.70 18.42 -12.95
CA ARG A 259 -11.39 19.48 -11.97
C ARG A 259 -12.41 19.58 -10.85
N GLU A 260 -13.69 19.48 -11.18
CA GLU A 260 -14.77 19.59 -10.21
C GLU A 260 -14.67 18.43 -9.20
N GLU A 261 -14.57 17.20 -9.66
CA GLU A 261 -14.46 16.03 -8.80
C GLU A 261 -13.17 16.05 -7.96
N ILE A 262 -12.03 16.47 -8.53
CA ILE A 262 -10.77 16.59 -7.78
C ILE A 262 -10.88 17.64 -6.66
N ASN A 263 -11.54 18.77 -6.92
CA ASN A 263 -11.77 19.77 -5.86
C ASN A 263 -12.69 19.23 -4.76
N GLU A 264 -13.72 18.51 -5.12
CA GLU A 264 -14.64 17.89 -4.17
C GLU A 264 -13.93 16.85 -3.28
N ARG A 265 -13.14 15.97 -3.90
CA ARG A 265 -12.32 14.96 -3.20
C ARG A 265 -11.26 15.62 -2.30
N PHE A 266 -10.59 16.67 -2.79
CA PHE A 266 -9.64 17.44 -2.00
C PHE A 266 -10.29 18.04 -0.75
N ASN A 267 -11.44 18.73 -0.91
CA ASN A 267 -12.13 19.35 0.21
C ASN A 267 -12.62 18.33 1.24
N ASN A 268 -13.12 17.19 0.78
CA ASN A 268 -13.53 16.08 1.64
C ASN A 268 -12.33 15.48 2.41
N ALA A 269 -11.21 15.23 1.72
CA ALA A 269 -10.00 14.73 2.35
C ALA A 269 -9.43 15.73 3.37
N LEU A 270 -9.43 17.04 3.05
CA LEU A 270 -8.93 18.08 3.93
C LEU A 270 -9.80 18.23 5.20
N GLN A 271 -11.12 18.14 5.06
CA GLN A 271 -12.01 18.12 6.21
C GLN A 271 -11.71 16.93 7.13
N LYS A 272 -11.61 15.74 6.55
CA LYS A 272 -11.26 14.51 7.27
C LYS A 272 -9.90 14.62 7.96
N LEU A 273 -8.92 15.22 7.29
CA LEU A 273 -7.59 15.46 7.86
C LEU A 273 -7.67 16.32 9.10
N LYS A 274 -8.44 17.41 9.08
CA LYS A 274 -8.62 18.31 10.22
C LYS A 274 -9.29 17.61 11.41
N GLU A 275 -10.36 16.87 11.16
CA GLU A 275 -11.05 16.12 12.22
C GLU A 275 -10.17 15.03 12.83
N THR A 276 -9.33 14.36 11.99
CA THR A 276 -8.37 13.38 12.48
C THR A 276 -7.23 14.03 13.25
N HIS A 277 -6.80 15.24 12.83
CA HIS A 277 -5.78 16.02 13.53
C HIS A 277 -6.17 16.29 14.98
N ASP A 278 -7.40 16.73 15.25
CA ASP A 278 -7.88 17.03 16.60
C ASP A 278 -7.73 15.84 17.55
N ILE A 279 -7.97 14.63 17.06
CA ILE A 279 -7.83 13.40 17.85
C ILE A 279 -6.36 13.06 18.07
N VAL A 280 -5.55 13.14 17.00
CA VAL A 280 -4.11 12.86 17.05
C VAL A 280 -3.43 13.85 17.99
N GLU A 281 -3.71 15.16 17.90
CA GLU A 281 -3.14 16.18 18.78
C GLU A 281 -3.48 15.94 20.25
N LYS A 282 -4.72 15.57 20.52
CA LYS A 282 -5.23 15.42 21.89
C LYS A 282 -4.76 14.14 22.59
N HIS A 283 -4.60 13.07 21.85
CA HIS A 283 -4.48 11.73 22.42
C HIS A 283 -3.20 10.97 22.09
N SER A 284 -2.43 11.41 21.08
CA SER A 284 -1.23 10.66 20.69
C SER A 284 -0.08 10.85 21.66
N ARG A 285 0.62 9.75 21.92
CA ARG A 285 1.93 9.72 22.57
C ARG A 285 2.94 9.27 21.51
N PHE A 286 3.74 10.21 21.00
CA PHE A 286 4.63 9.98 19.88
C PHE A 286 5.99 9.42 20.30
N THR A 287 6.57 8.59 19.42
CA THR A 287 8.02 8.43 19.38
C THR A 287 8.66 9.68 18.75
N PRO A 288 10.00 9.86 18.85
CA PRO A 288 10.67 10.97 18.15
C PRO A 288 10.42 10.99 16.63
N GLN A 289 10.24 9.82 16.01
CA GLN A 289 9.94 9.69 14.59
C GLN A 289 8.48 10.05 14.29
N GLY A 290 7.56 9.55 15.11
CA GLY A 290 6.13 9.89 15.00
C GLY A 290 5.88 11.38 15.17
N GLU A 291 6.57 12.03 16.14
CA GLU A 291 6.48 13.49 16.36
C GLU A 291 6.96 14.28 15.14
N LYS A 292 8.05 13.85 14.46
CA LYS A 292 8.51 14.50 13.24
C LYS A 292 7.45 14.45 12.13
N ILE A 293 6.79 13.31 11.96
CA ILE A 293 5.70 13.17 10.99
C ILE A 293 4.54 14.09 11.37
N TYR A 294 4.09 14.04 12.62
CA TYR A 294 3.02 14.88 13.12
C TYR A 294 3.28 16.37 12.87
N VAL A 295 4.45 16.87 13.31
CA VAL A 295 4.83 18.28 13.15
C VAL A 295 4.92 18.68 11.67
N SER A 296 5.42 17.79 10.80
CA SER A 296 5.48 18.05 9.36
C SER A 296 4.09 18.21 8.75
N ILE A 297 3.14 17.35 9.11
CA ILE A 297 1.75 17.43 8.63
C ILE A 297 1.08 18.71 9.14
N LYS A 298 1.20 18.96 10.45
CA LYS A 298 0.67 20.16 11.08
C LYS A 298 1.16 21.44 10.41
N LYS A 299 2.47 21.53 10.16
CA LYS A 299 3.08 22.67 9.47
C LYS A 299 2.60 22.81 8.03
N LEU A 300 2.53 21.70 7.28
CA LEU A 300 2.13 21.70 5.87
C LEU A 300 0.70 22.24 5.68
N TRP A 301 -0.22 21.86 6.55
CA TRP A 301 -1.65 22.18 6.44
C TRP A 301 -2.10 23.31 7.35
N HIS A 302 -1.18 23.95 8.10
CA HIS A 302 -1.50 25.03 9.08
C HIS A 302 -2.58 24.61 10.09
N LEU A 303 -2.46 23.38 10.62
CA LEU A 303 -3.36 22.79 11.59
C LEU A 303 -3.02 23.20 13.03
#